data_3f2dd11638219025a874dc670dab2101
#
_entry.id   3f2dd11638219025a874dc670dab2101
#
_cell.length_a   1.000
_cell.length_b   1.000
_cell.length_c   1.000
_cell.angle_alpha   90.00
_cell.angle_beta   90.00
_cell.angle_gamma   90.00
#
_symmetry.space_group_name_H-M   'P 1'
#
loop_
_entity.id
_entity.type
_entity.pdbx_description
1 polymer ?
#
loop_
_entity_poly.entity_id
_entity_poly.type
_entity_poly.pdbx_seq_one_letter_code
_entity_poly.pdbx_strand_id
1 'polypeptide(L)'
;VLGNTRVRLRPTLIDDLDEVVAMENDPVNRPTITPWDRTQHEAAVRFPDFRHFIVETGDSHVPVGFVILVGCRNRHRSIELKRMVIQPKGQGLGRACLRLLKRIAFNDLGAHRFWLDVRPNNTRAKALYDTEGFVEEGRLRESVLTDHGFESLIVMSMLEDEYRARVDRGLETAD
;
A
#
# COMPACT_ATOMS: atom_id res chain seq x y z
N VAL A 1 5.04 5.48 15.49
CA VAL A 1 3.71 4.88 15.29
C VAL A 1 2.77 5.95 14.76
N LEU A 2 2.17 5.72 13.62
CA LEU A 2 1.21 6.61 12.98
C LEU A 2 -0.15 5.90 12.95
N GLY A 3 -1.26 6.60 13.16
CA GLY A 3 -2.55 5.93 13.24
C GLY A 3 -3.74 6.85 13.05
N ASN A 4 -4.87 6.22 12.88
CA ASN A 4 -6.21 6.80 12.99
C ASN A 4 -7.04 5.92 13.95
N THR A 5 -8.31 6.22 14.12
CA THR A 5 -9.18 5.48 15.05
C THR A 5 -9.35 3.99 14.71
N ARG A 6 -9.07 3.56 13.49
CA ARG A 6 -9.31 2.18 13.02
C ARG A 6 -8.05 1.36 12.85
N VAL A 7 -6.95 1.99 12.40
CA VAL A 7 -5.68 1.33 12.14
C VAL A 7 -4.50 2.18 12.59
N ARG A 8 -3.42 1.51 12.94
CA ARG A 8 -2.13 2.13 13.20
C ARG A 8 -1.03 1.42 12.42
N LEU A 9 0.02 2.13 12.08
CA LEU A 9 1.20 1.60 11.41
C LEU A 9 2.38 1.68 12.36
N ARG A 10 3.08 0.58 12.52
CA ARG A 10 4.40 0.55 13.16
C ARG A 10 5.45 0.00 12.22
N PRO A 11 6.72 0.42 12.34
CA PRO A 11 7.80 -0.20 11.59
C PRO A 11 7.81 -1.72 11.81
N THR A 12 8.03 -2.47 10.73
CA THR A 12 8.18 -3.91 10.79
C THR A 12 9.53 -4.28 11.39
N LEU A 13 9.53 -5.20 12.31
CA LEU A 13 10.72 -5.82 12.87
C LEU A 13 11.05 -7.11 12.12
N ILE A 14 12.29 -7.56 12.23
CA ILE A 14 12.74 -8.81 11.58
C ILE A 14 11.92 -10.01 12.06
N ASP A 15 11.51 -10.01 13.32
CA ASP A 15 10.70 -11.09 13.92
C ASP A 15 9.25 -11.12 13.40
N ASP A 16 8.76 -10.04 12.80
CA ASP A 16 7.43 -10.02 12.16
C ASP A 16 7.40 -10.74 10.80
N LEU A 17 8.56 -10.99 10.19
CA LEU A 17 8.63 -11.37 8.78
C LEU A 17 8.06 -12.75 8.47
N ASP A 18 8.04 -13.67 9.42
CA ASP A 18 7.40 -14.97 9.20
C ASP A 18 5.87 -14.81 9.04
N GLU A 19 5.27 -13.90 9.81
CA GLU A 19 3.86 -13.57 9.69
C GLU A 19 3.57 -12.82 8.37
N VAL A 20 4.44 -11.89 7.96
CA VAL A 20 4.35 -11.17 6.68
C VAL A 20 4.37 -12.13 5.51
N VAL A 21 5.33 -13.06 5.48
CA VAL A 21 5.43 -14.09 4.44
C VAL A 21 4.20 -15.01 4.43
N ALA A 22 3.68 -15.37 5.60
CA ALA A 22 2.45 -16.16 5.70
C ALA A 22 1.23 -15.42 5.13
N MET A 23 1.09 -14.11 5.40
CA MET A 23 0.01 -13.29 4.84
C MET A 23 0.09 -13.19 3.31
N GLU A 24 1.28 -13.06 2.72
CA GLU A 24 1.44 -13.03 1.26
C GLU A 24 1.06 -14.35 0.59
N ASN A 25 1.36 -15.47 1.25
CA ASN A 25 1.09 -16.80 0.73
C ASN A 25 -0.32 -17.31 1.07
N ASP A 26 -1.11 -16.54 1.80
CA ASP A 26 -2.51 -16.88 2.09
C ASP A 26 -3.28 -17.04 0.77
N PRO A 27 -4.08 -18.11 0.60
CA PRO A 27 -4.86 -18.34 -0.62
C PRO A 27 -5.79 -17.20 -1.03
N VAL A 28 -6.21 -16.34 -0.09
CA VAL A 28 -7.04 -15.16 -0.35
C VAL A 28 -6.23 -14.04 -1.02
N ASN A 29 -4.94 -13.93 -0.74
CA ASN A 29 -4.07 -12.87 -1.25
C ASN A 29 -3.30 -13.29 -2.51
N ARG A 30 -2.88 -14.54 -2.56
CA ARG A 30 -2.03 -15.12 -3.60
C ARG A 30 -2.46 -14.80 -5.05
N PRO A 31 -3.77 -14.80 -5.40
CA PRO A 31 -4.20 -14.50 -6.77
C PRO A 31 -3.90 -13.07 -7.24
N THR A 32 -3.66 -12.15 -6.33
CA THR A 32 -3.49 -10.72 -6.64
C THR A 32 -2.11 -10.17 -6.31
N ILE A 33 -1.23 -11.01 -5.78
CA ILE A 33 0.12 -10.64 -5.34
C ILE A 33 1.15 -11.58 -5.98
N THR A 34 2.33 -11.06 -6.32
CA THR A 34 3.54 -11.86 -6.53
C THR A 34 4.31 -11.86 -5.22
N PRO A 35 4.31 -12.97 -4.44
CA PRO A 35 4.91 -12.97 -3.11
C PRO A 35 6.42 -12.74 -3.18
N TRP A 36 6.93 -12.10 -2.15
CA TRP A 36 8.36 -12.03 -1.89
C TRP A 36 8.79 -13.16 -0.95
N ASP A 37 10.02 -13.57 -1.05
CA ASP A 37 10.63 -14.42 -0.03
C ASP A 37 11.02 -13.59 1.22
N ARG A 38 11.37 -14.30 2.31
CA ARG A 38 11.79 -13.65 3.55
C ARG A 38 12.98 -12.71 3.35
N THR A 39 13.95 -13.09 2.51
CA THR A 39 15.16 -12.30 2.25
C THR A 39 14.84 -10.97 1.58
N GLN A 40 13.90 -10.96 0.64
CA GLN A 40 13.43 -9.73 -0.01
C GLN A 40 12.75 -8.78 0.99
N HIS A 41 11.91 -9.31 1.88
CA HIS A 41 11.29 -8.51 2.96
C HIS A 41 12.34 -7.97 3.92
N GLU A 42 13.32 -8.79 4.33
CA GLU A 42 14.40 -8.37 5.22
C GLU A 42 15.23 -7.25 4.61
N ALA A 43 15.53 -7.33 3.32
CA ALA A 43 16.21 -6.26 2.59
C ALA A 43 15.36 -4.97 2.58
N ALA A 44 14.07 -5.06 2.35
CA ALA A 44 13.16 -3.91 2.35
C ALA A 44 13.04 -3.25 3.74
N VAL A 45 13.06 -4.03 4.82
CA VAL A 45 13.06 -3.50 6.20
C VAL A 45 14.33 -2.68 6.48
N ARG A 46 15.47 -3.10 5.93
CA ARG A 46 16.77 -2.48 6.18
C ARG A 46 17.13 -1.34 5.25
N PHE A 47 16.57 -1.33 4.04
CA PHE A 47 16.95 -0.38 3.00
C PHE A 47 16.19 0.96 3.15
N PRO A 48 16.89 2.09 3.30
CA PRO A 48 16.28 3.37 3.71
C PRO A 48 15.36 4.02 2.67
N ASP A 49 15.35 3.55 1.41
CA ASP A 49 14.40 3.99 0.40
C ASP A 49 13.02 3.33 0.53
N PHE A 50 12.93 2.29 1.37
CA PHE A 50 11.69 1.60 1.70
C PHE A 50 11.11 2.07 3.03
N ARG A 51 9.78 1.90 3.18
CA ARG A 51 9.10 1.87 4.46
C ARG A 51 8.28 0.60 4.51
N HIS A 52 8.60 -0.27 5.43
CA HIS A 52 7.88 -1.51 5.68
C HIS A 52 7.17 -1.41 7.03
N PHE A 53 5.83 -1.51 7.01
CA PHE A 53 5.00 -1.35 8.19
C PHE A 53 4.14 -2.57 8.44
N ILE A 54 3.98 -2.95 9.70
CA ILE A 54 2.87 -3.77 10.17
C ILE A 54 1.66 -2.84 10.37
N VAL A 55 0.52 -3.29 9.89
CA VAL A 55 -0.78 -2.67 10.12
C VAL A 55 -1.46 -3.38 11.29
N GLU A 56 -1.81 -2.62 12.31
CA GLU A 56 -2.52 -3.12 13.48
C GLU A 56 -3.87 -2.43 13.61
N THR A 57 -4.81 -3.06 14.32
CA THR A 57 -6.06 -2.40 14.71
C THR A 57 -5.77 -1.24 15.65
N GLY A 58 -6.58 -0.16 15.55
CA GLY A 58 -6.32 1.07 16.30
C GLY A 58 -6.44 0.92 17.81
N ASP A 59 -7.35 0.08 18.27
CA ASP A 59 -7.70 -0.11 19.67
C ASP A 59 -6.92 -1.26 20.35
N SER A 60 -6.93 -2.43 19.76
CA SER A 60 -6.37 -3.66 20.38
C SER A 60 -4.95 -3.99 19.93
N HIS A 61 -4.40 -3.23 18.98
CA HIS A 61 -3.04 -3.41 18.44
C HIS A 61 -2.78 -4.83 17.89
N VAL A 62 -3.82 -5.47 17.36
CA VAL A 62 -3.69 -6.77 16.72
C VAL A 62 -3.21 -6.58 15.29
N PRO A 63 -2.16 -7.30 14.85
CA PRO A 63 -1.72 -7.27 13.46
C PRO A 63 -2.85 -7.74 12.53
N VAL A 64 -3.12 -6.94 11.50
CA VAL A 64 -4.16 -7.19 10.49
C VAL A 64 -3.63 -7.07 9.07
N GLY A 65 -2.34 -6.82 8.91
CA GLY A 65 -1.74 -6.68 7.60
C GLY A 65 -0.36 -6.06 7.61
N PHE A 66 0.13 -5.76 6.43
CA PHE A 66 1.39 -5.04 6.26
C PHE A 66 1.35 -4.18 4.99
N VAL A 67 2.27 -3.21 4.93
CA VAL A 67 2.41 -2.25 3.83
C VAL A 67 3.87 -2.07 3.49
N ILE A 68 4.17 -1.91 2.20
CA ILE A 68 5.50 -1.54 1.71
C ILE A 68 5.38 -0.30 0.82
N LEU A 69 6.12 0.76 1.17
CA LEU A 69 6.35 1.94 0.33
C LEU A 69 7.76 1.89 -0.23
N VAL A 70 7.92 2.32 -1.47
CA VAL A 70 9.21 2.38 -2.19
C VAL A 70 9.40 3.77 -2.78
N GLY A 71 10.65 4.19 -2.93
CA GLY A 71 10.95 5.52 -3.47
C GLY A 71 10.84 6.63 -2.44
N CYS A 72 10.93 6.31 -1.14
CA CYS A 72 10.82 7.29 -0.06
C CYS A 72 11.97 8.33 -0.05
N ARG A 73 13.05 8.04 -0.78
CA ARG A 73 14.20 8.95 -1.02
C ARG A 73 14.34 9.36 -2.48
N ASN A 74 13.32 9.10 -3.29
CA ASN A 74 13.34 9.42 -4.72
C ASN A 74 13.43 10.93 -4.91
N ARG A 75 14.45 11.40 -5.66
CA ARG A 75 14.66 12.84 -5.94
C ARG A 75 13.49 13.51 -6.66
N HIS A 76 12.67 12.72 -7.38
CA HIS A 76 11.49 13.21 -8.09
C HIS A 76 10.25 13.22 -7.21
N ARG A 77 10.39 12.93 -5.90
CA ARG A 77 9.28 12.90 -4.95
C ARG A 77 8.13 11.99 -5.41
N SER A 78 8.48 10.85 -6.06
CA SER A 78 7.54 9.85 -6.54
C SER A 78 7.64 8.60 -5.67
N ILE A 79 6.59 8.31 -4.90
CA ILE A 79 6.52 7.20 -3.94
C ILE A 79 5.53 6.17 -4.46
N GLU A 80 5.93 4.91 -4.43
CA GLU A 80 5.10 3.76 -4.80
C GLU A 80 4.51 3.10 -3.55
N LEU A 81 3.20 2.84 -3.56
CA LEU A 81 2.59 1.84 -2.70
C LEU A 81 2.81 0.46 -3.33
N LYS A 82 3.94 -0.15 -2.97
CA LYS A 82 4.38 -1.45 -3.54
C LYS A 82 3.51 -2.60 -3.11
N ARG A 83 3.05 -2.59 -1.85
CA ARG A 83 2.25 -3.67 -1.28
C ARG A 83 1.32 -3.14 -0.20
N MET A 84 0.07 -3.60 -0.23
CA MET A 84 -0.88 -3.44 0.86
C MET A 84 -1.69 -4.72 1.01
N VAL A 85 -1.45 -5.44 2.08
CA VAL A 85 -2.18 -6.66 2.46
C VAL A 85 -2.92 -6.37 3.76
N ILE A 86 -4.24 -6.52 3.76
CA ILE A 86 -5.10 -6.34 4.93
C ILE A 86 -6.04 -7.52 5.07
N GLN A 87 -6.10 -8.09 6.26
CA GLN A 87 -6.97 -9.20 6.66
C GLN A 87 -7.63 -8.88 8.00
N PRO A 88 -8.91 -9.19 8.22
CA PRO A 88 -9.86 -9.75 7.25
C PRO A 88 -10.34 -8.70 6.23
N LYS A 89 -10.76 -9.19 5.07
CA LYS A 89 -11.33 -8.34 4.03
C LYS A 89 -12.73 -7.82 4.42
N GLY A 90 -13.15 -6.69 3.84
CA GLY A 90 -14.55 -6.21 3.95
C GLY A 90 -14.89 -5.38 5.17
N GLN A 91 -13.96 -5.15 6.09
CA GLN A 91 -14.19 -4.39 7.33
C GLN A 91 -13.85 -2.90 7.22
N GLY A 92 -13.52 -2.40 6.04
CA GLY A 92 -13.11 -1.00 5.83
C GLY A 92 -11.70 -0.67 6.31
N LEU A 93 -10.94 -1.62 6.83
CA LEU A 93 -9.58 -1.43 7.30
C LEU A 93 -8.62 -1.02 6.17
N GLY A 94 -8.80 -1.59 4.96
CA GLY A 94 -8.00 -1.21 3.79
C GLY A 94 -8.18 0.25 3.40
N ARG A 95 -9.41 0.78 3.48
CA ARG A 95 -9.69 2.21 3.24
C ARG A 95 -9.05 3.09 4.30
N ALA A 96 -9.19 2.73 5.57
CA ALA A 96 -8.58 3.47 6.67
C ALA A 96 -7.05 3.48 6.56
N CYS A 97 -6.46 2.34 6.20
CA CYS A 97 -5.02 2.22 5.96
C CYS A 97 -4.58 3.09 4.77
N LEU A 98 -5.29 3.04 3.63
CA LEU A 98 -4.93 3.81 2.43
C LEU A 98 -4.99 5.33 2.70
N ARG A 99 -5.96 5.82 3.45
CA ARG A 99 -6.05 7.24 3.87
C ARG A 99 -4.86 7.64 4.73
N LEU A 100 -4.48 6.80 5.68
CA LEU A 100 -3.29 7.02 6.49
C LEU A 100 -2.01 7.05 5.64
N LEU A 101 -1.91 6.15 4.65
CA LEU A 101 -0.76 6.11 3.73
C LEU A 101 -0.68 7.34 2.82
N LYS A 102 -1.82 7.86 2.34
CA LYS A 102 -1.84 9.13 1.59
C LYS A 102 -1.30 10.27 2.44
N ARG A 103 -1.75 10.38 3.70
CA ARG A 103 -1.24 11.37 4.65
C ARG A 103 0.27 11.25 4.84
N ILE A 104 0.77 10.05 5.10
CA ILE A 104 2.21 9.79 5.27
C ILE A 104 2.98 10.17 3.99
N ALA A 105 2.50 9.75 2.82
CA ALA A 105 3.18 10.03 1.56
C ALA A 105 3.28 11.54 1.29
N PHE A 106 2.19 12.27 1.40
CA PHE A 106 2.15 13.68 1.04
C PHE A 106 2.62 14.63 2.15
N ASN A 107 2.28 14.37 3.42
CA ASN A 107 2.63 15.27 4.50
C ASN A 107 3.99 14.94 5.13
N ASP A 108 4.25 13.67 5.42
CA ASP A 108 5.45 13.29 6.18
C ASP A 108 6.65 13.04 5.27
N LEU A 109 6.43 12.44 4.09
CA LEU A 109 7.48 12.09 3.13
C LEU A 109 7.60 13.10 1.98
N GLY A 110 6.68 14.06 1.88
CA GLY A 110 6.73 15.15 0.90
C GLY A 110 6.58 14.68 -0.55
N ALA A 111 5.81 13.62 -0.79
CA ALA A 111 5.56 13.15 -2.16
C ALA A 111 4.93 14.24 -3.02
N HIS A 112 5.34 14.34 -4.27
CA HIS A 112 4.59 15.05 -5.32
C HIS A 112 3.63 14.10 -6.04
N ARG A 113 4.00 12.82 -6.11
CA ARG A 113 3.24 11.76 -6.76
C ARG A 113 3.25 10.51 -5.87
N PHE A 114 2.06 9.99 -5.56
CA PHE A 114 1.86 8.72 -4.87
C PHE A 114 1.17 7.77 -5.84
N TRP A 115 1.79 6.64 -6.14
CA TRP A 115 1.31 5.76 -7.19
C TRP A 115 1.35 4.29 -6.77
N LEU A 116 0.63 3.48 -7.52
CA LEU A 116 0.55 2.04 -7.34
C LEU A 116 0.25 1.36 -8.67
N ASP A 117 0.44 0.07 -8.71
CA ASP A 117 -0.14 -0.77 -9.74
C ASP A 117 -1.14 -1.78 -9.15
N VAL A 118 -2.06 -2.21 -9.96
CA VAL A 118 -3.07 -3.19 -9.58
C VAL A 118 -3.35 -4.14 -10.74
N ARG A 119 -3.53 -5.43 -10.43
CA ARG A 119 -3.93 -6.40 -11.44
C ARG A 119 -5.37 -6.14 -11.91
N PRO A 120 -5.68 -6.26 -13.22
CA PRO A 120 -7.02 -6.00 -13.73
C PRO A 120 -8.11 -6.88 -13.10
N ASN A 121 -7.78 -8.09 -12.66
CA ASN A 121 -8.69 -8.99 -11.97
C ASN A 121 -8.91 -8.64 -10.49
N ASN A 122 -8.09 -7.77 -9.90
CA ASN A 122 -8.29 -7.27 -8.54
C ASN A 122 -9.27 -6.09 -8.53
N THR A 123 -10.52 -6.35 -8.94
CA THR A 123 -11.57 -5.35 -9.09
C THR A 123 -11.89 -4.63 -7.78
N ARG A 124 -11.75 -5.34 -6.67
CA ARG A 124 -11.97 -4.78 -5.33
C ARG A 124 -10.94 -3.70 -4.98
N ALA A 125 -9.65 -3.98 -5.18
CA ALA A 125 -8.61 -3.01 -4.91
C ALA A 125 -8.71 -1.82 -5.86
N LYS A 126 -8.97 -2.07 -7.16
CA LYS A 126 -9.17 -1.00 -8.14
C LYS A 126 -10.31 -0.08 -7.75
N ALA A 127 -11.47 -0.63 -7.35
CA ALA A 127 -12.62 0.16 -6.89
C ALA A 127 -12.29 0.98 -5.63
N LEU A 128 -11.48 0.45 -4.71
CA LEU A 128 -11.00 1.19 -3.56
C LEU A 128 -10.15 2.39 -4.00
N TYR A 129 -9.18 2.18 -4.88
CA TYR A 129 -8.29 3.23 -5.36
C TYR A 129 -9.05 4.31 -6.14
N ASP A 130 -9.98 3.94 -7.03
CA ASP A 130 -10.85 4.87 -7.75
C ASP A 130 -11.65 5.76 -6.76
N THR A 131 -12.31 5.16 -5.77
CA THR A 131 -13.11 5.91 -4.79
C THR A 131 -12.28 6.78 -3.85
N GLU A 132 -11.04 6.40 -3.61
CA GLU A 132 -10.08 7.19 -2.81
C GLU A 132 -9.31 8.22 -3.63
N GLY A 133 -9.66 8.40 -4.91
CA GLY A 133 -9.21 9.50 -5.76
C GLY A 133 -7.94 9.26 -6.55
N PHE A 134 -7.49 8.00 -6.67
CA PHE A 134 -6.42 7.67 -7.60
C PHE A 134 -6.95 7.68 -9.04
N VAL A 135 -6.14 8.19 -9.95
CA VAL A 135 -6.42 8.30 -11.38
C VAL A 135 -5.66 7.22 -12.14
N GLU A 136 -6.34 6.52 -13.04
CA GLU A 136 -5.69 5.55 -13.91
C GLU A 136 -4.82 6.27 -14.94
N GLU A 137 -3.54 5.94 -15.01
CA GLU A 137 -2.58 6.51 -15.97
C GLU A 137 -2.45 5.65 -17.22
N GLY A 138 -2.61 4.36 -17.09
CA GLY A 138 -2.45 3.45 -18.21
C GLY A 138 -2.24 2.00 -17.79
N ARG A 139 -1.94 1.17 -18.78
CA ARG A 139 -1.80 -0.27 -18.65
C ARG A 139 -0.41 -0.73 -19.12
N LEU A 140 0.28 -1.44 -18.24
CA LEU A 140 1.51 -2.16 -18.58
C LEU A 140 1.11 -3.56 -19.09
N ARG A 141 1.29 -3.78 -20.40
CA ARG A 141 0.89 -5.04 -21.01
C ARG A 141 1.87 -6.15 -20.65
N GLU A 142 1.32 -7.29 -20.15
CA GLU A 142 2.07 -8.52 -19.89
C GLU A 142 3.36 -8.30 -19.09
N SER A 143 3.29 -7.44 -18.05
CA SER A 143 4.45 -6.98 -17.30
C SER A 143 4.78 -7.83 -16.07
N VAL A 144 3.94 -8.80 -15.74
CA VAL A 144 4.14 -9.70 -14.59
C VAL A 144 3.96 -11.14 -15.01
N LEU A 145 4.95 -11.98 -14.67
CA LEU A 145 4.84 -13.44 -14.82
C LEU A 145 4.19 -14.02 -13.57
N THR A 146 3.14 -14.79 -13.77
CA THR A 146 2.41 -15.53 -12.73
C THR A 146 2.42 -17.02 -13.02
N ASP A 147 1.89 -17.82 -12.09
CA ASP A 147 1.70 -19.27 -12.29
C ASP A 147 0.75 -19.59 -13.46
N HIS A 148 -0.02 -18.61 -13.93
CA HIS A 148 -0.99 -18.72 -15.02
C HIS A 148 -0.53 -18.02 -16.33
N GLY A 149 0.74 -17.59 -16.39
CA GLY A 149 1.29 -16.86 -17.51
C GLY A 149 1.46 -15.37 -17.24
N PHE A 150 1.66 -14.60 -18.31
CA PHE A 150 1.87 -13.18 -18.20
C PHE A 150 0.57 -12.42 -17.97
N GLU A 151 0.60 -11.50 -17.01
CA GLU A 151 -0.52 -10.60 -16.69
C GLU A 151 -0.12 -9.14 -16.84
N SER A 152 -1.11 -8.31 -17.16
CA SER A 152 -0.95 -6.86 -17.24
C SER A 152 -1.15 -6.20 -15.89
N LEU A 153 -0.65 -4.97 -15.73
CA LEU A 153 -0.89 -4.11 -14.57
C LEU A 153 -1.56 -2.80 -15.01
N ILE A 154 -2.46 -2.31 -14.18
CA ILE A 154 -3.03 -0.97 -14.31
C ILE A 154 -2.26 -0.05 -13.36
N VAL A 155 -1.68 1.03 -13.89
CA VAL A 155 -0.97 2.03 -13.09
C VAL A 155 -1.95 3.13 -12.71
N MET A 156 -1.98 3.45 -11.42
CA MET A 156 -2.83 4.51 -10.87
C MET A 156 -2.01 5.43 -9.99
N SER A 157 -2.35 6.70 -9.95
CA SER A 157 -1.64 7.69 -9.14
C SER A 157 -2.55 8.76 -8.57
N MET A 158 -2.02 9.47 -7.59
CA MET A 158 -2.56 10.72 -7.06
C MET A 158 -1.42 11.74 -7.00
N LEU A 159 -1.67 12.95 -7.48
CA LEU A 159 -0.73 14.06 -7.40
C LEU A 159 -0.97 14.87 -6.12
N GLU A 160 0.06 15.61 -5.68
CA GLU A 160 0.00 16.42 -4.47
C GLU A 160 -1.18 17.41 -4.49
N ASP A 161 -1.41 18.11 -5.60
CA ASP A 161 -2.51 19.08 -5.72
C ASP A 161 -3.88 18.41 -5.64
N GLU A 162 -4.02 17.20 -6.19
CA GLU A 162 -5.26 16.41 -6.10
C GLU A 162 -5.53 15.99 -4.64
N TYR A 163 -4.50 15.58 -3.91
CA TYR A 163 -4.61 15.28 -2.49
C TYR A 163 -5.02 16.52 -1.68
N ARG A 164 -4.36 17.67 -1.90
CA ARG A 164 -4.69 18.92 -1.20
C ARG A 164 -6.14 19.35 -1.47
N ALA A 165 -6.60 19.26 -2.72
CA ALA A 165 -7.99 19.56 -3.06
C ALA A 165 -9.00 18.63 -2.36
N ARG A 166 -8.64 17.38 -2.08
CA ARG A 166 -9.48 16.45 -1.31
C ARG A 166 -9.51 16.80 0.18
N VAL A 167 -8.38 17.23 0.74
CA VAL A 167 -8.30 17.75 2.13
C VAL A 167 -9.21 18.98 2.28
N ASP A 168 -9.13 19.93 1.37
CA ASP A 168 -9.95 21.16 1.39
C ASP A 168 -11.46 20.88 1.31
N ARG A 169 -11.83 19.78 0.65
CA ARG A 169 -13.22 19.31 0.58
C ARG A 169 -13.66 18.45 1.76
N GLY A 170 -12.78 18.21 2.74
CA GLY A 170 -13.06 17.33 3.90
C GLY A 170 -13.16 15.84 3.55
N LEU A 171 -12.62 15.41 2.41
CA LEU A 171 -12.60 14.01 1.99
C LEU A 171 -11.38 13.24 2.53
N GLU A 172 -10.38 13.98 3.00
CA GLU A 172 -9.17 13.48 3.65
C GLU A 172 -8.93 14.26 4.95
N THR A 173 -8.18 13.68 5.89
CA THR A 173 -7.73 14.39 7.08
C THR A 173 -6.41 15.09 6.81
N ALA A 174 -6.28 16.34 7.26
CA ALA A 174 -5.04 17.11 7.14
C ALA A 174 -3.96 16.69 8.16
N ASP A 175 -4.39 16.06 9.28
CA ASP A 175 -3.54 15.67 10.42
C ASP A 175 -3.24 14.17 10.44
#